data_0577727074641a31050ce913c21bbde4
#
_entry.id   0577727074641a31050ce913c21bbde4
#
_cell.length_a   1.000
_cell.length_b   1.000
_cell.length_c   1.000
_cell.angle_alpha   90.00
_cell.angle_beta   90.00
_cell.angle_gamma   90.00
#
_symmetry.space_group_name_H-M   'P 1'
#
loop_
_entity.id
_entity.type
_entity.pdbx_description
1 polymer ?
#
loop_
_entity_poly.entity_id
_entity_poly.type
_entity_poly.pdbx_seq_one_letter_code
_entity_poly.pdbx_strand_id
1 'polypeptide(L)'
;MNTTSIPIPPLEPQRGSSLVGKAYWVTLQRVTLIAAAIDVGYILLFMGLGSRPLAIVNFLSIAMYLGAYRLIQKRYNAAALVLIWVEVLGHAALGSLLIGWDSGFHYYLLLFIPAIVVANTRGYAAPMVLALLAYYLGLQALCSHWGPLDPLPVRSVQIVNWMHICLVFAMSAALAAVYRRTILIAGSRLRKQATQDPLTGLANRSHFEALAAHALARSQRDGAPVTLLLCDADLFKRINDQYGHAVGDAVLVAIANVLAANLRDGDVLARWGGEEFLALMPYCPLEAACATAERIRAAIAQAPLDVAQAPIALTMSFGVTQVRSTEDLHTAIARADKALYQSKNAGRNQVSVA
;
A
#
# COMPACT_ATOMS: atom_id res chain seq x y z
N MET A 1 20.60 -44.11 12.76
CA MET A 1 19.72 -43.45 11.79
C MET A 1 19.82 -41.97 12.04
N ASN A 2 20.66 -41.27 11.27
CA ASN A 2 20.87 -39.81 11.41
C ASN A 2 19.83 -39.08 10.57
N THR A 3 18.94 -38.36 11.23
CA THR A 3 18.02 -37.42 10.57
C THR A 3 18.75 -36.10 10.38
N THR A 4 19.27 -35.88 9.19
CA THR A 4 19.78 -34.58 8.75
C THR A 4 18.60 -33.62 8.53
N SER A 5 18.42 -32.69 9.44
CA SER A 5 17.51 -31.54 9.27
C SER A 5 18.07 -30.61 8.18
N ILE A 6 17.29 -30.40 7.12
CA ILE A 6 17.56 -29.41 6.05
C ILE A 6 17.37 -28.03 6.66
N PRO A 7 18.36 -27.11 6.64
CA PRO A 7 18.19 -25.77 7.13
C PRO A 7 17.26 -24.99 6.19
N ILE A 8 16.17 -24.46 6.75
CA ILE A 8 15.28 -23.52 6.06
C ILE A 8 16.04 -22.19 5.89
N PRO A 9 16.21 -21.67 4.67
CA PRO A 9 16.88 -20.38 4.47
C PRO A 9 16.05 -19.26 5.13
N PRO A 10 16.71 -18.22 5.72
CA PRO A 10 16.01 -17.12 6.33
C PRO A 10 15.17 -16.39 5.27
N LEU A 11 13.88 -16.15 5.60
CA LEU A 11 12.97 -15.36 4.79
C LEU A 11 13.57 -13.97 4.60
N GLU A 12 13.90 -13.59 3.37
CA GLU A 12 14.30 -12.22 3.03
C GLU A 12 13.19 -11.24 3.44
N PRO A 13 13.52 -10.09 4.04
CA PRO A 13 12.53 -9.10 4.46
C PRO A 13 11.80 -8.55 3.23
N GLN A 14 10.50 -8.77 3.21
CA GLN A 14 9.59 -8.42 2.12
C GLN A 14 9.82 -6.98 1.63
N ARG A 15 9.97 -6.79 0.33
CA ARG A 15 10.13 -5.50 -0.38
C ARG A 15 9.07 -4.44 -0.06
N GLY A 16 7.94 -4.80 0.56
CA GLY A 16 6.88 -3.88 0.98
C GLY A 16 7.26 -2.89 2.09
N SER A 17 8.14 -3.29 3.03
CA SER A 17 8.60 -2.42 4.12
C SER A 17 9.47 -1.24 3.63
N SER A 18 10.14 -1.36 2.49
CA SER A 18 11.01 -0.32 1.94
C SER A 18 10.27 0.86 1.31
N LEU A 19 9.06 0.65 0.78
CA LEU A 19 8.26 1.71 0.13
C LEU A 19 7.56 2.61 1.13
N VAL A 20 6.98 2.05 2.20
CA VAL A 20 6.38 2.82 3.29
C VAL A 20 7.46 3.63 4.01
N GLY A 21 8.62 3.02 4.25
CA GLY A 21 9.77 3.73 4.81
C GLY A 21 10.25 4.88 3.92
N LYS A 22 10.34 4.70 2.60
CA LYS A 22 10.71 5.78 1.67
C LYS A 22 9.70 6.93 1.67
N ALA A 23 8.40 6.62 1.67
CA ALA A 23 7.34 7.63 1.72
C ALA A 23 7.38 8.44 3.03
N TYR A 24 7.63 7.80 4.17
CA TYR A 24 7.81 8.46 5.46
C TYR A 24 8.95 9.49 5.42
N TRP A 25 10.13 9.11 4.94
CA TRP A 25 11.30 10.00 4.89
C TRP A 25 11.11 11.16 3.91
N VAL A 26 10.48 10.93 2.77
CA VAL A 26 10.12 12.02 1.81
C VAL A 26 9.13 13.00 2.45
N THR A 27 8.16 12.51 3.21
CA THR A 27 7.21 13.36 3.94
C THR A 27 7.93 14.17 5.01
N LEU A 28 8.82 13.54 5.79
CA LEU A 28 9.59 14.22 6.83
C LEU A 28 10.49 15.32 6.25
N GLN A 29 11.14 15.10 5.10
CA GLN A 29 11.90 16.13 4.38
C GLN A 29 11.03 17.36 4.02
N ARG A 30 9.81 17.14 3.55
CA ARG A 30 8.89 18.24 3.24
C ARG A 30 8.47 18.99 4.48
N VAL A 31 8.20 18.27 5.58
CA VAL A 31 7.84 18.87 6.87
C VAL A 31 8.96 19.76 7.40
N THR A 32 10.23 19.34 7.33
CA THR A 32 11.36 20.18 7.78
C THR A 32 11.50 21.46 6.95
N LEU A 33 11.23 21.43 5.65
CA LEU A 33 11.26 22.64 4.81
C LEU A 33 10.09 23.59 5.11
N ILE A 34 8.90 23.03 5.35
CA ILE A 34 7.71 23.82 5.74
C ILE A 34 7.97 24.48 7.10
N ALA A 35 8.51 23.74 8.07
CA ALA A 35 8.85 24.29 9.39
C ALA A 35 9.85 25.44 9.26
N ALA A 36 10.94 25.24 8.52
CA ALA A 36 11.92 26.30 8.25
C ALA A 36 11.30 27.54 7.59
N ALA A 37 10.35 27.37 6.67
CA ALA A 37 9.64 28.49 6.03
C ALA A 37 8.72 29.25 7.00
N ILE A 38 8.09 28.53 7.94
CA ILE A 38 7.28 29.14 9.02
C ILE A 38 8.17 29.98 9.93
N ASP A 39 9.35 29.47 10.30
CA ASP A 39 10.31 30.19 11.16
C ASP A 39 10.81 31.49 10.52
N VAL A 40 10.93 31.54 9.17
CA VAL A 40 11.22 32.81 8.47
C VAL A 40 10.13 33.86 8.76
N GLY A 41 8.85 33.44 8.72
CA GLY A 41 7.74 34.31 9.09
C GLY A 41 7.81 34.79 10.55
N TYR A 42 8.17 33.88 11.45
CA TYR A 42 8.36 34.21 12.88
C TYR A 42 9.52 35.18 13.14
N ILE A 43 10.62 35.06 12.41
CA ILE A 43 11.73 36.03 12.51
C ILE A 43 11.21 37.46 12.24
N LEU A 44 10.47 37.64 11.12
CA LEU A 44 9.92 38.91 10.75
C LEU A 44 8.92 39.46 11.80
N LEU A 45 8.07 38.55 12.32
CA LEU A 45 7.12 38.88 13.38
C LEU A 45 7.83 39.35 14.65
N PHE A 46 8.78 38.58 15.17
CA PHE A 46 9.46 38.89 16.43
C PHE A 46 10.40 40.09 16.32
N MET A 47 10.99 40.33 15.15
CA MET A 47 11.69 41.57 14.89
C MET A 47 10.73 42.79 14.93
N GLY A 48 9.53 42.66 14.36
CA GLY A 48 8.48 43.70 14.41
C GLY A 48 7.92 43.91 15.82
N LEU A 49 7.86 42.88 16.65
CA LEU A 49 7.42 42.95 18.06
C LEU A 49 8.53 43.38 19.03
N GLY A 50 9.79 43.51 18.57
CA GLY A 50 10.92 43.96 19.36
C GLY A 50 11.61 42.85 20.17
N SER A 51 11.23 41.58 20.07
CA SER A 51 11.89 40.48 20.74
C SER A 51 13.05 39.94 19.89
N ARG A 52 14.25 40.47 20.10
CA ARG A 52 15.48 39.99 19.48
C ARG A 52 15.82 38.53 19.88
N PRO A 53 15.66 38.09 21.16
CA PRO A 53 15.95 36.73 21.56
C PRO A 53 15.13 35.70 20.75
N LEU A 54 13.82 35.93 20.56
CA LEU A 54 12.97 35.03 19.78
C LEU A 54 13.33 35.02 18.30
N ALA A 55 13.70 36.14 17.71
CA ALA A 55 14.19 36.18 16.35
C ALA A 55 15.46 35.30 16.18
N ILE A 56 16.38 35.34 17.14
CA ILE A 56 17.60 34.49 17.16
C ILE A 56 17.23 33.02 17.31
N VAL A 57 16.29 32.68 18.21
CA VAL A 57 15.82 31.28 18.38
C VAL A 57 15.27 30.73 17.06
N ASN A 58 14.41 31.49 16.37
CA ASN A 58 13.86 31.06 15.06
C ASN A 58 14.95 30.93 13.98
N PHE A 59 15.97 31.78 14.02
CA PHE A 59 17.11 31.64 13.09
C PHE A 59 17.88 30.34 13.33
N LEU A 60 18.09 29.97 14.60
CA LEU A 60 18.69 28.69 14.96
C LEU A 60 17.82 27.51 14.52
N SER A 61 16.50 27.59 14.71
CA SER A 61 15.53 26.56 14.27
C SER A 61 15.61 26.33 12.77
N ILE A 62 15.69 27.38 11.95
CA ILE A 62 15.88 27.25 10.50
C ILE A 62 17.16 26.46 10.19
N ALA A 63 18.27 26.78 10.85
CA ALA A 63 19.54 26.08 10.64
C ALA A 63 19.42 24.58 11.00
N MET A 64 18.71 24.26 12.10
CA MET A 64 18.48 22.89 12.55
C MET A 64 17.56 22.13 11.57
N TYR A 65 16.45 22.70 11.08
CA TYR A 65 15.58 22.07 10.10
C TYR A 65 16.28 21.85 8.75
N LEU A 66 17.06 22.81 8.26
CA LEU A 66 17.89 22.64 7.07
C LEU A 66 18.99 21.57 7.25
N GLY A 67 19.56 21.50 8.44
CA GLY A 67 20.48 20.44 8.86
C GLY A 67 19.83 19.06 8.84
N ALA A 68 18.65 18.93 9.45
CA ALA A 68 17.85 17.70 9.44
C ALA A 68 17.46 17.28 8.01
N TYR A 69 17.03 18.23 7.17
CA TYR A 69 16.75 17.98 5.75
C TYR A 69 17.97 17.37 5.03
N ARG A 70 19.17 17.94 5.20
CA ARG A 70 20.41 17.43 4.60
C ARG A 70 20.81 16.06 5.14
N LEU A 71 20.60 15.82 6.45
CA LEU A 71 20.88 14.52 7.05
C LEU A 71 19.97 13.43 6.48
N ILE A 72 18.67 13.72 6.29
CA ILE A 72 17.74 12.77 5.66
C ILE A 72 18.16 12.48 4.21
N GLN A 73 18.57 13.50 3.44
CA GLN A 73 19.08 13.30 2.07
C GLN A 73 20.29 12.36 2.05
N LYS A 74 21.18 12.50 3.02
CA LYS A 74 22.37 11.65 3.18
C LYS A 74 22.07 10.32 3.87
N ARG A 75 20.80 10.00 4.17
CA ARG A 75 20.35 8.79 4.88
C ARG A 75 20.85 8.64 6.32
N TYR A 76 21.30 9.71 6.96
CA TYR A 76 21.61 9.75 8.39
C TYR A 76 20.33 9.99 9.20
N ASN A 77 19.38 9.07 9.07
CA ASN A 77 18.01 9.21 9.55
C ASN A 77 17.90 9.37 11.08
N ALA A 78 18.71 8.62 11.84
CA ALA A 78 18.72 8.71 13.31
C ALA A 78 19.19 10.09 13.79
N ALA A 79 20.26 10.62 13.19
CA ALA A 79 20.77 11.94 13.52
C ALA A 79 19.77 13.05 13.15
N ALA A 80 19.07 12.90 12.03
CA ALA A 80 18.02 13.83 11.63
C ALA A 80 16.86 13.85 12.62
N LEU A 81 16.41 12.69 13.08
CA LEU A 81 15.35 12.59 14.10
C LEU A 81 15.79 13.24 15.43
N VAL A 82 17.00 12.95 15.90
CA VAL A 82 17.52 13.58 17.11
C VAL A 82 17.54 15.11 16.97
N LEU A 83 17.99 15.62 15.82
CA LEU A 83 18.05 17.07 15.58
C LEU A 83 16.65 17.71 15.57
N ILE A 84 15.65 17.05 14.95
CA ILE A 84 14.27 17.50 14.97
C ILE A 84 13.70 17.50 16.39
N TRP A 85 13.97 16.45 17.19
CA TRP A 85 13.49 16.39 18.57
C TRP A 85 14.12 17.46 19.46
N VAL A 86 15.44 17.68 19.34
CA VAL A 86 16.14 18.73 20.07
C VAL A 86 15.59 20.11 19.71
N GLU A 87 15.32 20.34 18.42
CA GLU A 87 14.75 21.59 17.97
C GLU A 87 13.36 21.82 18.56
N VAL A 88 12.43 20.88 18.40
CA VAL A 88 11.04 21.06 18.84
C VAL A 88 10.92 21.21 20.36
N LEU A 89 11.64 20.41 21.13
CA LEU A 89 11.65 20.53 22.58
C LEU A 89 12.29 21.86 23.00
N GLY A 90 13.44 22.19 22.41
CA GLY A 90 14.16 23.44 22.69
C GLY A 90 13.37 24.69 22.31
N HIS A 91 12.75 24.67 21.11
CA HIS A 91 11.94 25.80 20.62
C HIS A 91 10.71 26.03 21.51
N ALA A 92 9.98 24.97 21.87
CA ALA A 92 8.86 25.06 22.80
C ALA A 92 9.27 25.60 24.16
N ALA A 93 10.43 25.15 24.71
CA ALA A 93 10.95 25.63 25.98
C ALA A 93 11.37 27.11 25.91
N LEU A 94 12.24 27.45 24.96
CA LEU A 94 12.76 28.81 24.83
C LEU A 94 11.66 29.83 24.55
N GLY A 95 10.73 29.51 23.63
CA GLY A 95 9.60 30.39 23.35
C GLY A 95 8.70 30.61 24.55
N SER A 96 8.34 29.54 25.28
CA SER A 96 7.51 29.65 26.49
C SER A 96 8.20 30.34 27.64
N LEU A 97 9.51 30.15 27.83
CA LEU A 97 10.29 30.82 28.89
C LEU A 97 10.53 32.30 28.57
N LEU A 98 10.77 32.65 27.30
CA LEU A 98 11.07 34.04 26.92
C LEU A 98 9.84 34.93 27.07
N ILE A 99 8.71 34.57 26.45
CA ILE A 99 7.52 35.45 26.40
C ILE A 99 6.32 34.96 27.21
N GLY A 100 6.50 33.87 27.94
CA GLY A 100 5.50 33.32 28.85
C GLY A 100 4.67 32.18 28.24
N TRP A 101 4.04 31.42 29.16
CA TRP A 101 3.20 30.26 28.82
C TRP A 101 2.04 30.62 27.90
N ASP A 102 1.41 31.77 28.12
CA ASP A 102 0.26 32.26 27.36
C ASP A 102 0.56 32.55 25.88
N SER A 103 1.82 32.45 25.46
CA SER A 103 2.24 32.57 24.08
C SER A 103 1.86 31.38 23.18
N GLY A 104 1.66 30.18 23.75
CA GLY A 104 1.23 28.98 23.03
C GLY A 104 2.35 28.17 22.35
N PHE A 105 3.63 28.48 22.52
CA PHE A 105 4.74 27.68 21.95
C PHE A 105 4.69 26.20 22.34
N HIS A 106 4.22 25.89 23.53
CA HIS A 106 4.06 24.52 24.02
C HIS A 106 3.01 23.69 23.25
N TYR A 107 2.10 24.31 22.47
CA TYR A 107 1.11 23.57 21.67
C TYR A 107 1.75 22.68 20.61
N TYR A 108 2.92 23.03 20.09
CA TYR A 108 3.63 22.20 19.11
C TYR A 108 4.01 20.83 19.63
N LEU A 109 4.22 20.67 20.94
CA LEU A 109 4.51 19.38 21.58
C LEU A 109 3.38 18.38 21.37
N LEU A 110 2.12 18.83 21.29
CA LEU A 110 0.95 17.97 21.09
C LEU A 110 0.93 17.34 19.69
N LEU A 111 1.52 17.98 18.69
CA LEU A 111 1.62 17.45 17.31
C LEU A 111 2.50 16.19 17.22
N PHE A 112 3.37 15.98 18.20
CA PHE A 112 4.27 14.83 18.23
C PHE A 112 3.62 13.57 18.80
N ILE A 113 2.50 13.67 19.53
CA ILE A 113 1.79 12.52 20.10
C ILE A 113 1.40 11.50 19.02
N PRO A 114 0.70 11.89 17.92
CA PRO A 114 0.39 10.96 16.84
C PRO A 114 1.64 10.39 16.16
N ALA A 115 2.70 11.20 16.01
CA ALA A 115 3.95 10.76 15.40
C ALA A 115 4.66 9.68 16.25
N ILE A 116 4.70 9.86 17.58
CA ILE A 116 5.24 8.87 18.52
C ILE A 116 4.49 7.56 18.43
N VAL A 117 3.14 7.62 18.46
CA VAL A 117 2.27 6.43 18.44
C VAL A 117 2.44 5.63 17.15
N VAL A 118 2.45 6.32 16.01
CA VAL A 118 2.54 5.66 14.69
C VAL A 118 3.96 5.14 14.38
N ALA A 119 4.99 5.89 14.76
CA ALA A 119 6.38 5.47 14.50
C ALA A 119 6.83 4.31 15.39
N ASN A 120 6.16 4.06 16.51
CA ASN A 120 6.65 3.16 17.54
C ASN A 120 5.89 1.83 17.59
N THR A 121 6.27 0.91 16.70
CA THR A 121 5.65 -0.44 16.59
C THR A 121 6.09 -1.42 17.70
N ARG A 122 7.08 -1.06 18.54
CA ARG A 122 7.71 -1.94 19.54
C ARG A 122 7.20 -1.76 20.98
N GLY A 123 6.10 -1.05 21.19
CA GLY A 123 5.51 -0.87 22.52
C GLY A 123 6.11 0.29 23.36
N TYR A 124 7.08 1.05 22.83
CA TYR A 124 7.67 2.20 23.54
C TYR A 124 6.86 3.51 23.38
N ALA A 125 5.72 3.49 22.71
CA ALA A 125 4.91 4.69 22.51
C ALA A 125 4.40 5.27 23.84
N ALA A 126 3.87 4.42 24.73
CA ALA A 126 3.35 4.88 26.03
C ALA A 126 4.41 5.56 26.91
N PRO A 127 5.59 4.98 27.17
CA PRO A 127 6.63 5.66 27.94
C PRO A 127 7.12 6.95 27.27
N MET A 128 7.19 7.02 25.93
CA MET A 128 7.58 8.27 25.25
C MET A 128 6.52 9.37 25.38
N VAL A 129 5.23 9.03 25.28
CA VAL A 129 4.14 9.98 25.51
C VAL A 129 4.13 10.45 26.97
N LEU A 130 4.36 9.55 27.94
CA LEU A 130 4.48 9.93 29.35
C LEU A 130 5.68 10.84 29.60
N ALA A 131 6.82 10.59 28.96
CA ALA A 131 7.99 11.47 29.04
C ALA A 131 7.69 12.85 28.46
N LEU A 132 6.98 12.93 27.32
CA LEU A 132 6.55 14.19 26.72
C LEU A 132 5.56 14.93 27.61
N LEU A 133 4.63 14.22 28.25
CA LEU A 133 3.71 14.80 29.24
C LEU A 133 4.47 15.35 30.45
N ALA A 134 5.43 14.60 31.00
CA ALA A 134 6.26 15.05 32.11
C ALA A 134 7.06 16.31 31.72
N TYR A 135 7.62 16.34 30.50
CA TYR A 135 8.29 17.53 29.98
C TYR A 135 7.34 18.72 29.86
N TYR A 136 6.12 18.53 29.31
CA TYR A 136 5.10 19.57 29.18
C TYR A 136 4.71 20.15 30.54
N LEU A 137 4.41 19.30 31.53
CA LEU A 137 4.03 19.73 32.89
C LEU A 137 5.21 20.42 33.60
N GLY A 138 6.43 19.89 33.44
CA GLY A 138 7.64 20.50 33.98
C GLY A 138 7.92 21.88 33.42
N LEU A 139 7.75 22.05 32.09
CA LEU A 139 7.88 23.34 31.43
C LEU A 139 6.82 24.34 31.90
N GLN A 140 5.56 23.89 32.08
CA GLN A 140 4.50 24.72 32.62
C GLN A 140 4.81 25.22 34.03
N ALA A 141 5.24 24.30 34.90
CA ALA A 141 5.65 24.64 36.28
C ALA A 141 6.79 25.65 36.28
N LEU A 142 7.79 25.45 35.42
CA LEU A 142 8.94 26.35 35.29
C LEU A 142 8.53 27.75 34.83
N CYS A 143 7.70 27.86 33.79
CA CYS A 143 7.16 29.14 33.32
C CYS A 143 6.31 29.85 34.37
N SER A 144 5.52 29.10 35.15
CA SER A 144 4.70 29.65 36.24
C SER A 144 5.54 30.16 37.41
N HIS A 145 6.70 29.54 37.66
CA HIS A 145 7.59 29.91 38.78
C HIS A 145 8.43 31.15 38.43
N TRP A 146 8.98 31.25 37.23
CA TRP A 146 9.89 32.33 36.86
C TRP A 146 9.23 33.49 36.14
N GLY A 147 8.06 33.25 35.53
CA GLY A 147 7.47 34.19 34.61
C GLY A 147 8.24 34.39 33.30
N PRO A 148 7.83 35.27 32.42
CA PRO A 148 8.51 35.54 31.16
C PRO A 148 9.82 36.29 31.35
N LEU A 149 10.91 35.78 30.71
CA LEU A 149 12.26 36.38 30.78
C LEU A 149 12.42 37.60 29.86
N ASP A 150 11.66 37.70 28.78
CA ASP A 150 11.63 38.81 27.82
C ASP A 150 10.16 39.22 27.57
N PRO A 151 9.47 39.83 28.55
CA PRO A 151 8.04 40.06 28.50
C PRO A 151 7.67 40.99 27.37
N LEU A 152 6.70 40.59 26.56
CA LEU A 152 6.07 41.37 25.51
C LEU A 152 4.76 42.03 26.00
N PRO A 153 4.27 43.10 25.35
CA PRO A 153 2.94 43.65 25.61
C PRO A 153 1.87 42.55 25.50
N VAL A 154 0.88 42.56 26.39
CA VAL A 154 -0.18 41.54 26.46
C VAL A 154 -0.86 41.32 25.09
N ARG A 155 -1.12 42.40 24.35
CA ARG A 155 -1.70 42.28 22.99
C ARG A 155 -0.80 41.51 22.03
N SER A 156 0.51 41.69 22.12
CA SER A 156 1.48 40.98 21.28
C SER A 156 1.50 39.48 21.60
N VAL A 157 1.48 39.11 22.89
CA VAL A 157 1.39 37.71 23.34
C VAL A 157 0.09 37.08 22.87
N GLN A 158 -1.04 37.80 22.94
CA GLN A 158 -2.32 37.30 22.43
C GLN A 158 -2.29 37.08 20.92
N ILE A 159 -1.69 37.94 20.14
CA ILE A 159 -1.54 37.77 18.68
C ILE A 159 -0.72 36.51 18.39
N VAL A 160 0.41 36.34 19.07
CA VAL A 160 1.28 35.15 18.94
C VAL A 160 0.52 33.88 19.31
N ASN A 161 -0.23 33.89 20.41
CA ASN A 161 -1.06 32.74 20.84
C ASN A 161 -2.12 32.36 19.77
N TRP A 162 -2.86 33.33 19.26
CA TRP A 162 -3.85 33.07 18.20
C TRP A 162 -3.20 32.49 16.94
N MET A 163 -2.02 32.99 16.56
CA MET A 163 -1.26 32.46 15.45
C MET A 163 -0.84 31.00 15.69
N HIS A 164 -0.33 30.68 16.89
CA HIS A 164 0.03 29.32 17.27
C HIS A 164 -1.18 28.37 17.24
N ILE A 165 -2.32 28.81 17.77
CA ILE A 165 -3.57 28.04 17.72
C ILE A 165 -3.93 27.73 16.26
N CYS A 166 -4.03 28.75 15.41
CA CYS A 166 -4.36 28.56 14.00
C CYS A 166 -3.38 27.61 13.30
N LEU A 167 -2.07 27.79 13.56
CA LEU A 167 -1.03 26.97 12.93
C LEU A 167 -1.09 25.51 13.41
N VAL A 168 -1.28 25.27 14.71
CA VAL A 168 -1.40 23.92 15.27
C VAL A 168 -2.66 23.21 14.73
N PHE A 169 -3.79 23.91 14.60
CA PHE A 169 -4.98 23.35 13.96
C PHE A 169 -4.73 23.01 12.49
N ALA A 170 -4.11 23.91 11.73
CA ALA A 170 -3.76 23.67 10.32
C ALA A 170 -2.79 22.49 10.17
N MET A 171 -1.74 22.42 11.00
CA MET A 171 -0.78 21.33 11.00
C MET A 171 -1.43 20.00 11.41
N SER A 172 -2.31 20.00 12.43
CA SER A 172 -3.07 18.80 12.84
C SER A 172 -3.95 18.29 11.71
N ALA A 173 -4.67 19.19 11.02
CA ALA A 173 -5.51 18.83 9.88
C ALA A 173 -4.67 18.27 8.72
N ALA A 174 -3.54 18.90 8.41
CA ALA A 174 -2.62 18.40 7.38
C ALA A 174 -2.05 17.02 7.74
N LEU A 175 -1.64 16.82 8.99
CA LEU A 175 -1.13 15.53 9.48
C LEU A 175 -2.21 14.45 9.39
N ALA A 176 -3.43 14.73 9.82
CA ALA A 176 -4.57 13.81 9.71
C ALA A 176 -4.87 13.44 8.24
N ALA A 177 -4.79 14.42 7.32
CA ALA A 177 -4.97 14.17 5.89
C ALA A 177 -3.88 13.24 5.31
N VAL A 178 -2.62 13.43 5.70
CA VAL A 178 -1.50 12.55 5.30
C VAL A 178 -1.71 11.13 5.84
N TYR A 179 -2.07 10.97 7.11
CA TYR A 179 -2.35 9.67 7.70
C TYR A 179 -3.51 8.96 6.99
N ARG A 180 -4.62 9.64 6.77
CA ARG A 180 -5.77 9.10 6.04
C ARG A 180 -5.36 8.59 4.66
N ARG A 181 -4.59 9.39 3.91
CA ARG A 181 -4.09 9.00 2.58
C ARG A 181 -3.20 7.76 2.64
N THR A 182 -2.31 7.69 3.62
CA THR A 182 -1.40 6.54 3.80
C THR A 182 -2.17 5.26 4.12
N ILE A 183 -3.17 5.32 5.01
CA ILE A 183 -4.03 4.20 5.37
C ILE A 183 -4.83 3.70 4.17
N LEU A 184 -5.42 4.61 3.38
CA LEU A 184 -6.20 4.26 2.19
C LEU A 184 -5.32 3.57 1.13
N ILE A 185 -4.10 4.07 0.89
CA ILE A 185 -3.15 3.45 -0.05
C ILE A 185 -2.71 2.06 0.45
N ALA A 186 -2.37 1.95 1.74
CA ALA A 186 -1.99 0.67 2.33
C ALA A 186 -3.13 -0.35 2.27
N GLY A 187 -4.36 0.05 2.63
CA GLY A 187 -5.55 -0.79 2.55
C GLY A 187 -5.87 -1.25 1.12
N SER A 188 -5.77 -0.35 0.14
CA SER A 188 -5.94 -0.70 -1.28
C SER A 188 -4.91 -1.71 -1.77
N ARG A 189 -3.63 -1.57 -1.36
CA ARG A 189 -2.56 -2.52 -1.70
C ARG A 189 -2.79 -3.90 -1.08
N LEU A 190 -3.13 -3.93 0.23
CA LEU A 190 -3.45 -5.17 0.92
C LEU A 190 -4.63 -5.88 0.27
N ARG A 191 -5.68 -5.14 -0.10
CA ARG A 191 -6.84 -5.69 -0.81
C ARG A 191 -6.44 -6.27 -2.17
N LYS A 192 -5.63 -5.55 -2.96
CA LYS A 192 -5.12 -6.07 -4.24
C LYS A 192 -4.30 -7.35 -4.06
N GLN A 193 -3.40 -7.38 -3.10
CA GLN A 193 -2.60 -8.59 -2.80
C GLN A 193 -3.45 -9.78 -2.35
N ALA A 194 -4.53 -9.51 -1.60
CA ALA A 194 -5.44 -10.53 -1.13
C ALA A 194 -6.39 -11.06 -2.23
N THR A 195 -6.65 -10.29 -3.30
CA THR A 195 -7.70 -10.60 -4.29
C THR A 195 -7.19 -10.83 -5.71
N GLN A 196 -5.97 -10.38 -6.03
CA GLN A 196 -5.44 -10.41 -7.39
C GLN A 196 -4.13 -11.18 -7.48
N ASP A 197 -3.91 -11.85 -8.61
CA ASP A 197 -2.61 -12.39 -8.99
C ASP A 197 -1.64 -11.24 -9.34
N PRO A 198 -0.44 -11.19 -8.75
CA PRO A 198 0.46 -10.06 -8.91
C PRO A 198 1.05 -9.91 -10.33
N LEU A 199 1.07 -10.99 -11.13
CA LEU A 199 1.60 -10.97 -12.48
C LEU A 199 0.54 -10.51 -13.48
N THR A 200 -0.64 -11.15 -13.47
CA THR A 200 -1.66 -10.97 -14.50
C THR A 200 -2.71 -9.92 -14.13
N GLY A 201 -2.84 -9.57 -12.84
CA GLY A 201 -3.88 -8.67 -12.35
C GLY A 201 -5.28 -9.30 -12.27
N LEU A 202 -5.44 -10.53 -12.71
CA LEU A 202 -6.68 -11.29 -12.60
C LEU A 202 -7.01 -11.63 -11.14
N ALA A 203 -8.20 -12.16 -10.88
CA ALA A 203 -8.48 -12.71 -9.56
C ALA A 203 -7.46 -13.82 -9.23
N ASN A 204 -7.02 -13.86 -7.99
CA ASN A 204 -6.29 -15.01 -7.50
C ASN A 204 -7.27 -16.13 -7.11
N ARG A 205 -6.74 -17.35 -6.86
CA ARG A 205 -7.54 -18.51 -6.52
C ARG A 205 -8.51 -18.26 -5.35
N SER A 206 -8.04 -17.67 -4.26
CA SER A 206 -8.87 -17.42 -3.06
C SER A 206 -10.02 -16.46 -3.33
N HIS A 207 -9.77 -15.41 -4.11
CA HIS A 207 -10.82 -14.46 -4.49
C HIS A 207 -11.83 -15.07 -5.46
N PHE A 208 -11.36 -15.88 -6.42
CA PHE A 208 -12.21 -16.64 -7.32
C PHE A 208 -13.16 -17.57 -6.54
N GLU A 209 -12.64 -18.36 -5.58
CA GLU A 209 -13.43 -19.26 -4.75
C GLU A 209 -14.53 -18.51 -3.99
N ALA A 210 -14.22 -17.33 -3.43
CA ALA A 210 -15.21 -16.48 -2.76
C ALA A 210 -16.31 -15.98 -3.71
N LEU A 211 -15.94 -15.50 -4.91
CA LEU A 211 -16.91 -15.03 -5.91
C LEU A 211 -17.76 -16.18 -6.45
N ALA A 212 -17.14 -17.35 -6.69
CA ALA A 212 -17.83 -18.54 -7.16
C ALA A 212 -18.87 -19.03 -6.14
N ALA A 213 -18.55 -19.02 -4.85
CA ALA A 213 -19.49 -19.40 -3.81
C ALA A 213 -20.78 -18.54 -3.85
N HIS A 214 -20.63 -17.22 -4.05
CA HIS A 214 -21.78 -16.31 -4.20
C HIS A 214 -22.58 -16.56 -5.47
N ALA A 215 -21.90 -16.79 -6.59
CA ALA A 215 -22.56 -17.07 -7.88
C ALA A 215 -23.33 -18.40 -7.85
N LEU A 216 -22.74 -19.44 -7.29
CA LEU A 216 -23.38 -20.75 -7.14
C LEU A 216 -24.60 -20.70 -6.21
N ALA A 217 -24.50 -20.04 -5.08
CA ALA A 217 -25.62 -19.85 -4.16
C ALA A 217 -26.80 -19.09 -4.82
N ARG A 218 -26.50 -18.16 -5.71
CA ARG A 218 -27.51 -17.44 -6.50
C ARG A 218 -28.14 -18.34 -7.57
N SER A 219 -27.29 -19.04 -8.33
CA SER A 219 -27.71 -20.00 -9.35
C SER A 219 -28.66 -21.05 -8.80
N GLN A 220 -28.35 -21.61 -7.61
CA GLN A 220 -29.21 -22.59 -6.93
C GLN A 220 -30.62 -22.06 -6.62
N ARG A 221 -30.73 -20.76 -6.28
CA ARG A 221 -32.03 -20.12 -6.01
C ARG A 221 -32.81 -19.80 -7.27
N ASP A 222 -32.10 -19.32 -8.30
CA ASP A 222 -32.70 -18.81 -9.54
C ASP A 222 -32.90 -19.91 -10.60
N GLY A 223 -32.33 -21.11 -10.40
CA GLY A 223 -32.31 -22.19 -11.37
C GLY A 223 -31.46 -21.90 -12.63
N ALA A 224 -30.60 -20.88 -12.55
CA ALA A 224 -29.84 -20.42 -13.70
C ALA A 224 -28.57 -21.27 -13.90
N PRO A 225 -28.14 -21.56 -15.15
CA PRO A 225 -26.92 -22.34 -15.40
C PRO A 225 -25.67 -21.56 -15.04
N VAL A 226 -24.70 -22.27 -14.47
CA VAL A 226 -23.33 -21.76 -14.25
C VAL A 226 -22.36 -22.73 -14.88
N THR A 227 -21.43 -22.21 -15.68
CA THR A 227 -20.41 -23.04 -16.35
C THR A 227 -19.01 -22.62 -15.92
N LEU A 228 -18.15 -23.60 -15.73
CA LEU A 228 -16.72 -23.44 -15.49
C LEU A 228 -15.93 -23.74 -16.76
N LEU A 229 -14.92 -22.94 -17.01
CA LEU A 229 -13.94 -23.08 -18.08
C LEU A 229 -12.55 -23.09 -17.47
N LEU A 230 -11.89 -24.25 -17.41
CA LEU A 230 -10.50 -24.40 -17.00
C LEU A 230 -9.63 -24.49 -18.24
N CYS A 231 -8.56 -23.73 -18.32
CA CYS A 231 -7.64 -23.78 -19.45
C CYS A 231 -6.18 -23.66 -19.03
N ASP A 232 -5.30 -24.15 -19.90
CA ASP A 232 -3.87 -24.25 -19.65
C ASP A 232 -3.09 -23.98 -20.95
N ALA A 233 -1.97 -23.27 -20.81
CA ALA A 233 -1.09 -22.94 -21.93
C ALA A 233 -0.25 -24.16 -22.35
N ASP A 234 -0.49 -24.65 -23.56
CA ASP A 234 0.17 -25.84 -24.07
C ASP A 234 1.69 -25.65 -24.18
N LEU A 235 2.42 -26.59 -23.59
CA LEU A 235 3.88 -26.64 -23.64
C LEU A 235 4.59 -25.37 -23.10
N PHE A 236 3.96 -24.65 -22.17
CA PHE A 236 4.47 -23.40 -21.62
C PHE A 236 5.90 -23.52 -21.07
N LYS A 237 6.26 -24.67 -20.49
CA LYS A 237 7.63 -24.93 -20.06
C LYS A 237 8.65 -24.74 -21.18
N ARG A 238 8.34 -25.12 -22.42
CA ARG A 238 9.25 -24.94 -23.58
C ARG A 238 9.49 -23.45 -23.87
N ILE A 239 8.48 -22.59 -23.66
CA ILE A 239 8.63 -21.16 -23.80
C ILE A 239 9.60 -20.62 -22.75
N ASN A 240 9.46 -21.04 -21.50
CA ASN A 240 10.39 -20.66 -20.44
C ASN A 240 11.82 -21.16 -20.72
N ASP A 241 11.96 -22.39 -21.15
CA ASP A 241 13.28 -23.01 -21.42
C ASP A 241 13.97 -22.34 -22.63
N GLN A 242 13.20 -21.88 -23.62
CA GLN A 242 13.75 -21.26 -24.84
C GLN A 242 13.98 -19.75 -24.71
N TYR A 243 13.09 -19.02 -24.05
CA TYR A 243 13.07 -17.55 -24.04
C TYR A 243 13.31 -16.95 -22.64
N GLY A 244 13.37 -17.79 -21.61
CA GLY A 244 13.54 -17.38 -20.22
C GLY A 244 12.23 -16.99 -19.52
N HIS A 245 12.26 -17.00 -18.20
CA HIS A 245 11.07 -16.76 -17.36
C HIS A 245 10.44 -15.38 -17.55
N ALA A 246 11.24 -14.34 -17.83
CA ALA A 246 10.69 -12.98 -18.05
C ALA A 246 9.80 -12.92 -19.29
N VAL A 247 10.14 -13.66 -20.35
CA VAL A 247 9.29 -13.77 -21.54
C VAL A 247 8.08 -14.64 -21.27
N GLY A 248 8.23 -15.76 -20.54
CA GLY A 248 7.10 -16.55 -20.06
C GLY A 248 6.10 -15.76 -19.25
N ASP A 249 6.56 -14.91 -18.32
CA ASP A 249 5.70 -14.02 -17.54
C ASP A 249 4.91 -13.06 -18.46
N ALA A 250 5.56 -12.49 -19.47
CA ALA A 250 4.89 -11.60 -20.42
C ALA A 250 3.88 -12.35 -21.31
N VAL A 251 4.15 -13.62 -21.66
CA VAL A 251 3.19 -14.51 -22.35
C VAL A 251 1.95 -14.76 -21.49
N LEU A 252 2.11 -15.04 -20.19
CA LEU A 252 0.98 -15.23 -19.27
C LEU A 252 0.11 -13.96 -19.16
N VAL A 253 0.73 -12.78 -19.14
CA VAL A 253 0.00 -11.50 -19.17
C VAL A 253 -0.77 -11.32 -20.48
N ALA A 254 -0.17 -11.67 -21.63
CA ALA A 254 -0.81 -11.61 -22.92
C ALA A 254 -2.01 -12.58 -23.01
N ILE A 255 -1.85 -13.82 -22.54
CA ILE A 255 -2.94 -14.81 -22.43
C ILE A 255 -4.08 -14.25 -21.58
N ALA A 256 -3.77 -13.71 -20.39
CA ALA A 256 -4.76 -13.14 -19.48
C ALA A 256 -5.58 -12.04 -20.17
N ASN A 257 -4.94 -11.18 -20.95
CA ASN A 257 -5.61 -10.13 -21.71
C ASN A 257 -6.54 -10.69 -22.82
N VAL A 258 -6.10 -11.72 -23.55
CA VAL A 258 -6.93 -12.37 -24.56
C VAL A 258 -8.14 -13.06 -23.92
N LEU A 259 -7.94 -13.77 -22.79
CA LEU A 259 -9.03 -14.39 -22.03
C LEU A 259 -10.05 -13.33 -21.58
N ALA A 260 -9.58 -12.26 -20.94
CA ALA A 260 -10.44 -11.19 -20.43
C ALA A 260 -11.22 -10.48 -21.55
N ALA A 261 -10.60 -10.23 -22.70
CA ALA A 261 -11.26 -9.59 -23.85
C ALA A 261 -12.37 -10.47 -24.49
N ASN A 262 -12.35 -11.76 -24.26
CA ASN A 262 -13.32 -12.71 -24.78
C ASN A 262 -14.42 -13.13 -23.78
N LEU A 263 -14.32 -12.69 -22.54
CA LEU A 263 -15.31 -12.88 -21.50
C LEU A 263 -16.12 -11.61 -21.29
N ARG A 264 -17.33 -11.74 -20.75
CA ARG A 264 -18.22 -10.60 -20.47
C ARG A 264 -17.98 -10.08 -19.03
N ASP A 265 -18.44 -8.86 -18.76
CA ASP A 265 -18.27 -8.20 -17.43
C ASP A 265 -18.83 -9.02 -16.25
N GLY A 266 -19.79 -9.89 -16.48
CA GLY A 266 -20.37 -10.74 -15.45
C GLY A 266 -19.60 -12.04 -15.18
N ASP A 267 -18.62 -12.38 -16.01
CA ASP A 267 -17.80 -13.57 -15.84
C ASP A 267 -16.62 -13.27 -14.91
N VAL A 268 -16.18 -14.27 -14.13
CA VAL A 268 -15.04 -14.14 -13.22
C VAL A 268 -13.88 -14.93 -13.78
N LEU A 269 -12.77 -14.25 -14.07
CA LEU A 269 -11.55 -14.87 -14.56
C LEU A 269 -10.45 -14.81 -13.50
N ALA A 270 -9.80 -15.94 -13.27
CA ALA A 270 -8.69 -16.06 -12.33
C ALA A 270 -7.48 -16.77 -12.94
N ARG A 271 -6.30 -16.44 -12.44
CA ARG A 271 -5.14 -17.30 -12.58
C ARG A 271 -5.20 -18.37 -11.49
N TRP A 272 -5.41 -19.60 -11.91
CA TRP A 272 -5.67 -20.72 -11.01
C TRP A 272 -4.38 -21.41 -10.53
N GLY A 273 -3.41 -21.52 -11.42
CA GLY A 273 -2.09 -22.12 -11.18
C GLY A 273 -0.98 -21.36 -11.89
N GLY A 274 0.15 -22.02 -12.12
CA GLY A 274 1.30 -21.42 -12.81
C GLY A 274 0.96 -20.91 -14.21
N GLU A 275 0.44 -21.81 -15.05
CA GLU A 275 0.05 -21.57 -16.44
C GLU A 275 -1.45 -21.85 -16.69
N GLU A 276 -2.21 -22.07 -15.60
CA GLU A 276 -3.63 -22.40 -15.63
C GLU A 276 -4.51 -21.20 -15.32
N PHE A 277 -5.62 -21.07 -16.05
CA PHE A 277 -6.63 -20.06 -15.83
C PHE A 277 -8.01 -20.72 -15.67
N LEU A 278 -8.84 -20.15 -14.79
CA LEU A 278 -10.19 -20.64 -14.52
C LEU A 278 -11.18 -19.49 -14.67
N ALA A 279 -12.21 -19.72 -15.50
CA ALA A 279 -13.32 -18.80 -15.63
C ALA A 279 -14.60 -19.39 -15.06
N LEU A 280 -15.37 -18.58 -14.34
CA LEU A 280 -16.73 -18.87 -13.91
C LEU A 280 -17.66 -17.99 -14.75
N MET A 281 -18.63 -18.62 -15.37
CA MET A 281 -19.59 -18.00 -16.30
C MET A 281 -21.02 -18.15 -15.75
N PRO A 282 -21.50 -17.23 -14.89
CA PRO A 282 -22.87 -17.25 -14.38
C PRO A 282 -23.88 -17.02 -15.51
N TYR A 283 -25.07 -17.63 -15.42
CA TYR A 283 -26.12 -17.53 -16.42
C TYR A 283 -25.65 -17.93 -17.83
N CYS A 284 -24.72 -18.87 -17.90
CA CYS A 284 -24.15 -19.37 -19.16
C CYS A 284 -24.40 -20.87 -19.31
N PRO A 285 -25.22 -21.30 -20.26
CA PRO A 285 -25.39 -22.71 -20.59
C PRO A 285 -24.12 -23.29 -21.22
N LEU A 286 -23.99 -24.61 -21.16
CA LEU A 286 -22.79 -25.33 -21.58
C LEU A 286 -22.40 -25.01 -23.03
N GLU A 287 -23.36 -24.97 -23.93
CA GLU A 287 -23.13 -24.74 -25.35
C GLU A 287 -22.52 -23.34 -25.61
N ALA A 288 -23.02 -22.31 -24.89
CA ALA A 288 -22.50 -20.95 -25.01
C ALA A 288 -21.08 -20.84 -24.44
N ALA A 289 -20.80 -21.55 -23.35
CA ALA A 289 -19.46 -21.62 -22.77
C ALA A 289 -18.47 -22.35 -23.69
N CYS A 290 -18.89 -23.44 -24.35
CA CYS A 290 -18.07 -24.14 -25.32
C CYS A 290 -17.77 -23.24 -26.55
N ALA A 291 -18.77 -22.48 -27.05
CA ALA A 291 -18.55 -21.52 -28.13
C ALA A 291 -17.54 -20.42 -27.72
N THR A 292 -17.60 -19.96 -26.45
CA THR A 292 -16.64 -18.99 -25.93
C THR A 292 -15.25 -19.59 -25.80
N ALA A 293 -15.12 -20.82 -25.29
CA ALA A 293 -13.86 -21.54 -25.20
C ALA A 293 -13.20 -21.72 -26.58
N GLU A 294 -13.99 -22.11 -27.59
CA GLU A 294 -13.51 -22.30 -28.95
C GLU A 294 -13.08 -20.99 -29.64
N ARG A 295 -13.79 -19.90 -29.38
CA ARG A 295 -13.41 -18.56 -29.82
C ARG A 295 -12.07 -18.13 -29.23
N ILE A 296 -11.87 -18.34 -27.93
CA ILE A 296 -10.62 -18.03 -27.23
C ILE A 296 -9.49 -18.89 -27.79
N ARG A 297 -9.71 -20.21 -27.90
CA ARG A 297 -8.76 -21.15 -28.48
C ARG A 297 -8.28 -20.72 -29.86
N ALA A 298 -9.22 -20.39 -30.72
CA ALA A 298 -8.94 -19.93 -32.08
C ALA A 298 -8.17 -18.60 -32.10
N ALA A 299 -8.56 -17.63 -31.25
CA ALA A 299 -7.89 -16.36 -31.17
C ALA A 299 -6.41 -16.48 -30.76
N ILE A 300 -6.11 -17.36 -29.80
CA ILE A 300 -4.74 -17.61 -29.34
C ILE A 300 -3.93 -18.41 -30.38
N ALA A 301 -4.53 -19.43 -31.02
CA ALA A 301 -3.84 -20.27 -31.99
C ALA A 301 -3.54 -19.58 -33.32
N GLN A 302 -4.40 -18.62 -33.77
CA GLN A 302 -4.29 -17.97 -35.08
C GLN A 302 -3.38 -16.75 -35.10
N ALA A 303 -3.20 -16.06 -33.95
CA ALA A 303 -2.38 -14.88 -33.87
C ALA A 303 -1.24 -15.09 -32.85
N PRO A 304 0.03 -15.07 -33.30
CA PRO A 304 1.14 -15.05 -32.33
C PRO A 304 0.99 -13.90 -31.35
N LEU A 305 1.25 -14.17 -30.09
CA LEU A 305 1.28 -13.13 -29.06
C LEU A 305 2.51 -12.24 -29.27
N ASP A 306 2.29 -10.94 -29.45
CA ASP A 306 3.38 -9.97 -29.55
C ASP A 306 3.94 -9.70 -28.16
N VAL A 307 5.02 -10.37 -27.82
CA VAL A 307 5.64 -10.32 -26.51
C VAL A 307 7.15 -10.05 -26.66
N ALA A 308 7.62 -9.04 -25.94
CA ALA A 308 9.04 -8.69 -25.91
C ALA A 308 9.69 -8.50 -27.31
N GLN A 309 8.97 -7.91 -28.26
CA GLN A 309 9.37 -7.67 -29.64
C GLN A 309 9.56 -8.93 -30.51
N ALA A 310 9.01 -10.07 -30.04
CA ALA A 310 9.00 -11.32 -30.80
C ALA A 310 7.60 -11.94 -30.82
N PRO A 311 7.11 -12.39 -31.99
CA PRO A 311 5.84 -13.11 -32.07
C PRO A 311 6.01 -14.53 -31.51
N ILE A 312 5.30 -14.83 -30.41
CA ILE A 312 5.33 -16.17 -29.81
C ILE A 312 4.05 -16.90 -30.15
N ALA A 313 4.16 -17.97 -30.93
CA ALA A 313 3.06 -18.88 -31.22
C ALA A 313 2.89 -19.88 -30.07
N LEU A 314 1.67 -19.97 -29.56
CA LEU A 314 1.30 -20.99 -28.59
C LEU A 314 -0.17 -21.41 -28.82
N THR A 315 -0.57 -22.49 -28.20
CA THR A 315 -1.95 -22.96 -28.15
C THR A 315 -2.38 -23.14 -26.71
N MET A 316 -3.67 -23.29 -26.49
CA MET A 316 -4.24 -23.59 -25.17
C MET A 316 -5.22 -24.75 -25.29
N SER A 317 -5.25 -25.57 -24.25
CA SER A 317 -6.24 -26.64 -24.06
C SER A 317 -7.28 -26.20 -23.03
N PHE A 318 -8.54 -26.64 -23.23
CA PHE A 318 -9.68 -26.23 -22.43
C PHE A 318 -10.48 -27.43 -21.93
N GLY A 319 -10.95 -27.35 -20.69
CA GLY A 319 -11.95 -28.23 -20.10
C GLY A 319 -13.16 -27.40 -19.67
N VAL A 320 -14.33 -27.75 -20.15
CA VAL A 320 -15.59 -27.05 -19.89
C VAL A 320 -16.55 -27.96 -19.15
N THR A 321 -17.19 -27.43 -18.11
CA THR A 321 -18.22 -28.18 -17.38
C THR A 321 -19.31 -27.27 -16.84
N GLN A 322 -20.57 -27.65 -17.01
CA GLN A 322 -21.69 -27.01 -16.34
C GLN A 322 -21.81 -27.52 -14.91
N VAL A 323 -21.91 -26.62 -13.95
CA VAL A 323 -22.08 -26.98 -12.54
C VAL A 323 -23.49 -27.55 -12.33
N ARG A 324 -23.59 -28.70 -11.63
CA ARG A 324 -24.84 -29.33 -11.30
C ARG A 324 -25.48 -28.67 -10.07
N SER A 325 -26.78 -28.70 -9.95
CA SER A 325 -27.53 -27.99 -8.89
C SER A 325 -27.16 -28.36 -7.46
N THR A 326 -26.66 -29.58 -7.24
CA THR A 326 -26.28 -30.11 -5.93
C THR A 326 -24.76 -30.26 -5.75
N GLU A 327 -23.98 -29.78 -6.72
CA GLU A 327 -22.53 -29.96 -6.77
C GLU A 327 -21.81 -28.80 -6.08
N ASP A 328 -20.76 -29.11 -5.34
CA ASP A 328 -19.86 -28.09 -4.83
C ASP A 328 -18.83 -27.64 -5.90
N LEU A 329 -18.21 -26.50 -5.63
CA LEU A 329 -17.25 -25.89 -6.55
C LEU A 329 -16.05 -26.80 -6.84
N HIS A 330 -15.52 -27.49 -5.82
CA HIS A 330 -14.34 -28.33 -5.97
C HIS A 330 -14.61 -29.54 -6.85
N THR A 331 -15.78 -30.17 -6.70
CA THR A 331 -16.23 -31.29 -7.54
C THR A 331 -16.40 -30.84 -9.00
N ALA A 332 -16.99 -29.67 -9.21
CA ALA A 332 -17.14 -29.09 -10.57
C ALA A 332 -15.77 -28.78 -11.21
N ILE A 333 -14.83 -28.20 -10.43
CA ILE A 333 -13.46 -27.97 -10.90
C ILE A 333 -12.76 -29.27 -11.26
N ALA A 334 -12.89 -30.33 -10.45
CA ALA A 334 -12.30 -31.62 -10.73
C ALA A 334 -12.85 -32.24 -12.06
N ARG A 335 -14.13 -31.99 -12.40
CA ARG A 335 -14.67 -32.40 -13.69
C ARG A 335 -14.08 -31.57 -14.83
N ALA A 336 -13.95 -30.26 -14.67
CA ALA A 336 -13.31 -29.41 -15.67
C ALA A 336 -11.84 -29.82 -15.89
N ASP A 337 -11.10 -30.16 -14.84
CA ASP A 337 -9.73 -30.66 -14.90
C ASP A 337 -9.64 -31.99 -15.68
N LYS A 338 -10.57 -32.92 -15.42
CA LYS A 338 -10.66 -34.17 -16.20
C LYS A 338 -10.90 -33.91 -17.70
N ALA A 339 -11.76 -32.96 -18.03
CA ALA A 339 -11.98 -32.56 -19.42
C ALA A 339 -10.73 -31.89 -20.03
N LEU A 340 -10.06 -31.00 -19.29
CA LEU A 340 -8.80 -30.40 -19.70
C LEU A 340 -7.70 -31.46 -19.97
N TYR A 341 -7.61 -32.44 -19.10
CA TYR A 341 -6.68 -33.57 -19.27
C TYR A 341 -7.00 -34.37 -20.55
N GLN A 342 -8.29 -34.55 -20.88
CA GLN A 342 -8.69 -35.19 -22.15
C GLN A 342 -8.22 -34.36 -23.36
N SER A 343 -8.41 -33.03 -23.32
CA SER A 343 -7.90 -32.13 -24.36
C SER A 343 -6.40 -32.23 -24.54
N LYS A 344 -5.63 -32.27 -23.45
CA LYS A 344 -4.17 -32.44 -23.51
C LYS A 344 -3.73 -33.77 -24.14
N ASN A 345 -4.42 -34.86 -23.81
CA ASN A 345 -4.10 -36.19 -24.31
C ASN A 345 -4.54 -36.44 -25.75
N ALA A 346 -5.60 -35.80 -26.20
CA ALA A 346 -6.10 -35.94 -27.56
C ALA A 346 -5.37 -35.06 -28.61
N GLY A 347 -4.22 -34.45 -28.22
CA GLY A 347 -3.35 -33.71 -29.14
C GLY A 347 -3.24 -32.23 -28.81
N ARG A 348 -3.81 -31.75 -27.69
CA ARG A 348 -3.82 -30.35 -27.28
C ARG A 348 -4.62 -29.43 -28.21
N ASN A 349 -4.57 -28.12 -27.99
CA ASN A 349 -5.24 -27.13 -28.81
C ASN A 349 -6.71 -27.46 -29.11
N GLN A 350 -7.48 -27.82 -28.11
CA GLN A 350 -8.88 -28.21 -28.26
C GLN A 350 -9.69 -27.99 -26.99
N VAL A 351 -11.01 -28.11 -27.13
CA VAL A 351 -11.99 -27.98 -26.06
C VAL A 351 -12.61 -29.36 -25.80
N SER A 352 -12.61 -29.81 -24.55
CA SER A 352 -13.33 -31.00 -24.10
C SER A 352 -14.36 -30.65 -23.03
N VAL A 353 -15.41 -31.46 -22.93
CA VAL A 353 -16.55 -31.27 -22.02
C VAL A 353 -16.67 -32.43 -21.05
N ALA A 354 -17.09 -32.15 -19.78
CA ALA A 354 -17.35 -33.18 -18.76
C ALA A 354 -18.74 -33.04 -18.12
#